data_6f7a10ec95ecf258e61b25450b9eb5b6
#
_entry.id   6f7a10ec95ecf258e61b25450b9eb5b6
#
_cell.length_a   1.000
_cell.length_b   1.000
_cell.length_c   1.000
_cell.angle_alpha   90.00
_cell.angle_beta   90.00
_cell.angle_gamma   90.00
#
_symmetry.space_group_name_H-M   'P 1'
#
loop_
_entity.id
_entity.type
_entity.pdbx_description
1 polymer ?
#
loop_
_entity_poly.entity_id
_entity_poly.type
_entity_poly.pdbx_seq_one_letter_code
_entity_poly.pdbx_strand_id
1 'polypeptide(L)'
;SGARKIIQDIEEEEGDWLALRYDLTAPLARYYAQFRNELPSPFRRYAMGPVWRNEKPGPGRFRQFYQCDADTVGSANVAADAEICSLLADTLETVGIPRGDYLVRVNNRKILNGVLETAGLIEGEDRDAVLRTIDKFDKIGAAGVQELLGKGRLDASGAYIDGVGLSADQAAPVVAFLTSKGADGGATLRNLRDAIGASAIGLEGIAELETMADLFTASGYGPEQIEIDPSVVRGLGYYTGPVFEAELTF
;
A
#
# COMPACT_ATOMS: atom_id res chain seq x y z
N SER A 1 12.48 9.53 -11.34
CA SER A 1 13.17 10.28 -12.41
C SER A 1 14.50 10.86 -11.97
N GLY A 2 14.75 11.10 -10.67
CA GLY A 2 16.04 11.60 -10.15
C GLY A 2 17.20 10.59 -10.26
N ALA A 3 16.93 9.31 -10.05
CA ALA A 3 17.97 8.28 -10.15
C ALA A 3 18.50 8.08 -11.58
N ARG A 4 17.65 8.25 -12.61
CA ARG A 4 18.09 8.18 -14.00
C ARG A 4 19.05 9.31 -14.43
N LYS A 5 18.92 10.50 -13.83
CA LYS A 5 19.78 11.63 -14.16
C LYS A 5 21.20 11.49 -13.61
N ILE A 6 21.36 10.81 -12.47
CA ILE A 6 22.67 10.55 -11.85
C ILE A 6 23.47 9.51 -12.64
N ILE A 7 22.78 8.56 -13.28
CA ILE A 7 23.41 7.47 -14.05
C ILE A 7 23.85 7.95 -15.45
N GLN A 8 23.26 9.01 -16.01
CA GLN A 8 23.58 9.51 -17.36
C GLN A 8 24.89 10.29 -17.46
N ASP A 9 25.43 10.77 -16.34
CA ASP A 9 26.65 11.61 -16.32
C ASP A 9 27.89 10.86 -15.78
N ILE A 10 27.81 9.54 -15.61
CA ILE A 10 28.94 8.72 -15.18
C ILE A 10 29.49 8.00 -16.42
N GLU A 11 30.75 8.31 -16.81
CA GLU A 11 31.49 7.54 -17.79
C GLU A 11 31.54 6.08 -17.32
N GLU A 12 31.21 5.14 -18.21
CA GLU A 12 31.30 3.70 -17.93
C GLU A 12 32.77 3.33 -17.70
N GLU A 13 33.20 3.23 -16.44
CA GLU A 13 34.45 2.57 -16.09
C GLU A 13 34.22 1.04 -16.12
N GLU A 14 35.19 0.31 -16.68
CA GLU A 14 35.21 -1.16 -16.61
C GLU A 14 35.36 -1.58 -15.14
N GLY A 15 34.31 -2.19 -14.56
CA GLY A 15 34.30 -2.68 -13.18
C GLY A 15 32.90 -3.02 -12.67
N ASP A 16 32.84 -3.64 -11.49
CA ASP A 16 31.60 -3.95 -10.81
C ASP A 16 31.00 -2.70 -10.16
N TRP A 17 29.75 -2.41 -10.49
CA TRP A 17 29.01 -1.31 -9.86
C TRP A 17 28.63 -1.66 -8.42
N LEU A 18 28.91 -0.75 -7.50
CA LEU A 18 28.44 -0.79 -6.12
C LEU A 18 27.34 0.24 -5.91
N ALA A 19 26.25 -0.19 -5.27
CA ALA A 19 25.14 0.68 -4.90
C ALA A 19 24.77 0.49 -3.42
N LEU A 20 24.40 1.58 -2.75
CA LEU A 20 23.80 1.51 -1.43
C LEU A 20 22.38 0.92 -1.57
N ARG A 21 22.06 -0.05 -0.74
CA ARG A 21 20.74 -0.71 -0.78
C ARG A 21 19.64 0.26 -0.35
N TYR A 22 18.55 0.26 -1.12
CA TYR A 22 17.37 1.08 -0.88
C TYR A 22 16.42 0.49 0.17
N ASP A 23 16.38 -0.84 0.26
CA ASP A 23 15.57 -1.63 1.18
C ASP A 23 16.27 -2.96 1.53
N LEU A 24 15.64 -3.77 2.36
CA LEU A 24 16.09 -5.13 2.67
C LEU A 24 15.38 -6.21 1.81
N THR A 25 14.35 -5.84 1.06
CA THR A 25 13.55 -6.74 0.22
C THR A 25 14.31 -7.15 -1.05
N ALA A 26 14.99 -6.21 -1.73
CA ALA A 26 15.77 -6.55 -2.92
C ALA A 26 16.93 -7.53 -2.62
N PRO A 27 17.71 -7.36 -1.52
CA PRO A 27 18.67 -8.38 -1.08
C PRO A 27 18.02 -9.73 -0.75
N LEU A 28 16.82 -9.75 -0.14
CA LEU A 28 16.07 -11.00 0.09
C LEU A 28 15.72 -11.69 -1.22
N ALA A 29 15.17 -10.96 -2.17
CA ALA A 29 14.77 -11.50 -3.47
C ALA A 29 15.97 -12.14 -4.19
N ARG A 30 17.13 -11.49 -4.17
CA ARG A 30 18.38 -12.04 -4.71
C ARG A 30 18.83 -13.31 -3.96
N TYR A 31 18.83 -13.28 -2.64
CA TYR A 31 19.21 -14.41 -1.81
C TYR A 31 18.28 -15.61 -2.04
N TYR A 32 16.97 -15.38 -2.04
CA TYR A 32 15.98 -16.42 -2.28
C TYR A 32 16.11 -17.01 -3.69
N ALA A 33 16.31 -16.18 -4.71
CA ALA A 33 16.51 -16.66 -6.09
C ALA A 33 17.73 -17.57 -6.22
N GLN A 34 18.82 -17.24 -5.49
CA GLN A 34 20.06 -18.01 -5.53
C GLN A 34 19.96 -19.34 -4.78
N PHE A 35 19.30 -19.37 -3.63
CA PHE A 35 19.30 -20.50 -2.70
C PHE A 35 17.94 -21.20 -2.56
N ARG A 36 16.95 -20.90 -3.42
CA ARG A 36 15.56 -21.36 -3.25
C ARG A 36 15.41 -22.88 -3.12
N ASN A 37 16.32 -23.67 -3.71
CA ASN A 37 16.28 -25.13 -3.65
C ASN A 37 16.88 -25.70 -2.33
N GLU A 38 17.53 -24.86 -1.53
CA GLU A 38 18.16 -25.20 -0.27
C GLU A 38 17.37 -24.65 0.92
N LEU A 39 16.47 -23.69 0.68
CA LEU A 39 15.68 -23.04 1.70
C LEU A 39 14.37 -23.81 1.96
N PRO A 40 13.86 -23.77 3.22
CA PRO A 40 12.54 -24.33 3.51
C PRO A 40 11.42 -23.59 2.74
N SER A 41 10.28 -24.25 2.54
CA SER A 41 9.09 -23.61 2.00
C SER A 41 7.93 -23.82 2.97
N PRO A 42 7.30 -22.75 3.48
CA PRO A 42 7.65 -21.34 3.28
C PRO A 42 8.98 -20.97 3.95
N PHE A 43 9.73 -20.05 3.36
CA PHE A 43 10.91 -19.45 3.94
C PHE A 43 10.53 -18.21 4.73
N ARG A 44 10.84 -18.23 6.04
CA ARG A 44 10.54 -17.13 6.96
C ARG A 44 11.84 -16.57 7.53
N ARG A 45 11.96 -15.25 7.49
CA ARG A 45 13.12 -14.56 8.09
C ARG A 45 12.71 -13.23 8.70
N TYR A 46 13.57 -12.71 9.54
CA TYR A 46 13.63 -11.28 9.85
C TYR A 46 15.04 -10.76 9.53
N ALA A 47 15.12 -9.48 9.24
CA ALA A 47 16.39 -8.81 9.01
C ALA A 47 16.31 -7.37 9.52
N MET A 48 17.45 -6.87 10.00
CA MET A 48 17.59 -5.50 10.44
C MET A 48 18.87 -4.90 9.88
N GLY A 49 18.82 -3.67 9.38
CA GLY A 49 20.00 -3.02 8.87
C GLY A 49 19.74 -1.64 8.27
N PRO A 50 20.82 -0.89 8.02
CA PRO A 50 20.71 0.43 7.40
C PRO A 50 20.34 0.33 5.93
N VAL A 51 19.53 1.28 5.49
CA VAL A 51 19.14 1.48 4.10
C VAL A 51 19.27 2.96 3.73
N TRP A 52 19.36 3.25 2.42
CA TRP A 52 19.61 4.60 1.94
C TRP A 52 18.62 5.01 0.87
N ARG A 53 18.01 6.20 1.06
CA ARG A 53 17.04 6.76 0.12
C ARG A 53 17.42 8.23 -0.16
N ASN A 54 17.47 8.61 -1.43
CA ASN A 54 17.77 9.98 -1.82
C ASN A 54 16.50 10.87 -1.75
N GLU A 55 15.87 10.91 -0.59
CA GLU A 55 14.70 11.74 -0.33
C GLU A 55 15.13 13.11 0.22
N LYS A 56 14.23 14.11 0.11
CA LYS A 56 14.44 15.40 0.76
C LYS A 56 14.35 15.20 2.29
N PRO A 57 15.42 15.53 3.04
CA PRO A 57 15.38 15.39 4.49
C PRO A 57 14.33 16.29 5.15
N GLY A 58 13.78 15.83 6.27
CA GLY A 58 12.79 16.55 7.08
C GLY A 58 12.67 15.94 8.48
N PRO A 59 11.80 16.47 9.34
CA PRO A 59 11.53 15.87 10.64
C PRO A 59 11.12 14.39 10.49
N GLY A 60 11.85 13.48 11.18
CA GLY A 60 11.61 12.04 11.09
C GLY A 60 11.96 11.39 9.74
N ARG A 61 12.51 12.14 8.77
CA ARG A 61 12.83 11.64 7.43
C ARG A 61 14.30 11.85 7.11
N PHE A 62 15.06 10.74 7.11
CA PHE A 62 16.51 10.72 6.92
C PHE A 62 16.87 9.98 5.62
N ARG A 63 18.03 10.32 5.04
CA ARG A 63 18.57 9.61 3.86
C ARG A 63 19.16 8.25 4.21
N GLN A 64 19.57 8.05 5.45
CA GLN A 64 19.97 6.77 6.01
C GLN A 64 19.09 6.48 7.24
N PHE A 65 18.51 5.29 7.30
CA PHE A 65 17.73 4.82 8.45
C PHE A 65 17.80 3.30 8.54
N TYR A 66 17.33 2.74 9.64
CA TYR A 66 17.27 1.30 9.82
C TYR A 66 15.89 0.79 9.43
N GLN A 67 15.85 -0.29 8.64
CA GLN A 67 14.67 -1.12 8.48
C GLN A 67 14.75 -2.32 9.40
N CYS A 68 13.59 -2.75 9.91
CA CYS A 68 13.37 -4.03 10.58
C CYS A 68 12.30 -4.76 9.76
N ASP A 69 12.71 -5.74 8.97
CA ASP A 69 11.84 -6.45 8.06
C ASP A 69 11.54 -7.84 8.58
N ALA A 70 10.29 -8.29 8.42
CA ALA A 70 9.86 -9.66 8.62
C ALA A 70 9.20 -10.15 7.33
N ASP A 71 9.66 -11.28 6.82
CA ASP A 71 9.27 -11.77 5.51
C ASP A 71 8.86 -13.23 5.56
N THR A 72 7.82 -13.57 4.79
CA THR A 72 7.44 -14.95 4.47
C THR A 72 7.40 -15.11 2.96
N VAL A 73 8.20 -16.02 2.43
CA VAL A 73 8.32 -16.28 0.98
C VAL A 73 7.86 -17.70 0.68
N GLY A 74 7.03 -17.85 -0.36
CA GLY A 74 6.58 -19.17 -0.82
C GLY A 74 5.28 -19.66 -0.16
N SER A 75 4.50 -18.77 0.46
CA SER A 75 3.12 -19.04 0.88
C SER A 75 2.14 -18.31 -0.05
N ALA A 76 1.18 -19.02 -0.62
CA ALA A 76 0.08 -18.45 -1.39
C ALA A 76 -1.17 -18.17 -0.52
N ASN A 77 -1.12 -18.50 0.76
CA ASN A 77 -2.24 -18.35 1.67
C ASN A 77 -2.20 -16.96 2.33
N VAL A 78 -3.29 -16.23 2.28
CA VAL A 78 -3.45 -14.90 2.88
C VAL A 78 -3.28 -14.90 4.41
N ALA A 79 -3.29 -16.07 5.05
CA ALA A 79 -2.93 -16.20 6.45
C ALA A 79 -1.49 -15.73 6.75
N ALA A 80 -0.58 -15.81 5.77
CA ALA A 80 0.77 -15.26 5.93
C ALA A 80 0.74 -13.72 6.00
N ASP A 81 -0.11 -13.07 5.21
CA ASP A 81 -0.32 -11.62 5.27
C ASP A 81 -0.94 -11.20 6.60
N ALA A 82 -1.96 -11.95 7.06
CA ALA A 82 -2.60 -11.71 8.36
C ALA A 82 -1.59 -11.87 9.51
N GLU A 83 -0.71 -12.86 9.45
CA GLU A 83 0.35 -13.06 10.45
C GLU A 83 1.31 -11.86 10.50
N ILE A 84 1.79 -11.37 9.36
CA ILE A 84 2.70 -10.22 9.32
C ILE A 84 2.00 -8.94 9.82
N CYS A 85 0.71 -8.77 9.48
CA CYS A 85 -0.08 -7.66 10.00
C CYS A 85 -0.23 -7.71 11.53
N SER A 86 -0.53 -8.88 12.08
CA SER A 86 -0.58 -9.11 13.55
C SER A 86 0.78 -8.90 14.21
N LEU A 87 1.86 -9.38 13.58
CA LEU A 87 3.22 -9.16 14.06
C LEU A 87 3.58 -7.67 14.16
N LEU A 88 3.06 -6.83 13.26
CA LEU A 88 3.24 -5.38 13.34
C LEU A 88 2.59 -4.82 14.60
N ALA A 89 1.34 -5.21 14.92
CA ALA A 89 0.65 -4.80 16.15
C ALA A 89 1.40 -5.26 17.40
N ASP A 90 1.81 -6.53 17.47
CA ASP A 90 2.58 -7.09 18.59
C ASP A 90 3.93 -6.40 18.77
N THR A 91 4.58 -6.04 17.67
CA THR A 91 5.85 -5.31 17.70
C THR A 91 5.67 -3.94 18.35
N LEU A 92 4.62 -3.20 17.98
CA LEU A 92 4.33 -1.89 18.57
C LEU A 92 4.08 -2.00 20.07
N GLU A 93 3.27 -2.96 20.53
CA GLU A 93 3.03 -3.18 21.96
C GLU A 93 4.33 -3.61 22.68
N THR A 94 5.15 -4.46 22.05
CA THR A 94 6.42 -4.93 22.63
C THR A 94 7.44 -3.81 22.82
N VAL A 95 7.49 -2.84 21.93
CA VAL A 95 8.38 -1.67 22.06
C VAL A 95 7.81 -0.58 22.98
N GLY A 96 6.63 -0.81 23.59
CA GLY A 96 6.06 0.04 24.63
C GLY A 96 5.01 1.05 24.14
N ILE A 97 4.50 0.91 22.93
CA ILE A 97 3.34 1.69 22.44
C ILE A 97 2.08 0.96 22.88
N PRO A 98 1.30 1.51 23.82
CA PRO A 98 0.16 0.80 24.36
C PRO A 98 -0.97 0.68 23.35
N ARG A 99 -1.80 -0.34 23.53
CA ARG A 99 -3.05 -0.52 22.78
C ARG A 99 -3.93 0.72 22.91
N GLY A 100 -4.42 1.24 21.80
CA GLY A 100 -5.18 2.48 21.71
C GLY A 100 -4.34 3.68 21.26
N ASP A 101 -3.00 3.60 21.35
CA ASP A 101 -2.08 4.64 20.85
C ASP A 101 -1.54 4.32 19.44
N TYR A 102 -2.01 3.25 18.84
CA TYR A 102 -1.75 2.88 17.45
C TYR A 102 -2.97 2.20 16.82
N LEU A 103 -3.01 2.20 15.50
CA LEU A 103 -3.99 1.47 14.72
C LEU A 103 -3.32 0.92 13.46
N VAL A 104 -3.42 -0.40 13.24
CA VAL A 104 -2.98 -1.03 11.99
C VAL A 104 -4.16 -1.02 11.03
N ARG A 105 -4.03 -0.31 9.92
CA ARG A 105 -5.04 -0.22 8.86
C ARG A 105 -4.68 -1.14 7.71
N VAL A 106 -5.65 -1.91 7.24
CA VAL A 106 -5.48 -2.96 6.22
C VAL A 106 -6.40 -2.71 5.04
N ASN A 107 -5.88 -2.86 3.84
CA ASN A 107 -6.62 -2.85 2.58
C ASN A 107 -6.07 -3.94 1.65
N ASN A 108 -6.62 -4.03 0.44
CA ASN A 108 -6.14 -4.97 -0.57
C ASN A 108 -6.04 -4.30 -1.94
N ARG A 109 -4.88 -4.42 -2.58
CA ARG A 109 -4.62 -3.86 -3.91
C ARG A 109 -5.55 -4.40 -4.98
N LYS A 110 -6.01 -5.65 -4.87
CA LYS A 110 -6.95 -6.28 -5.80
C LYS A 110 -8.29 -5.55 -5.83
N ILE A 111 -8.74 -5.02 -4.70
CA ILE A 111 -9.99 -4.23 -4.62
C ILE A 111 -9.86 -2.95 -5.45
N LEU A 112 -8.77 -2.21 -5.28
CA LEU A 112 -8.53 -1.01 -6.09
C LEU A 112 -8.42 -1.33 -7.59
N ASN A 113 -7.78 -2.45 -7.93
CA ASN A 113 -7.74 -2.91 -9.32
C ASN A 113 -9.14 -3.19 -9.86
N GLY A 114 -10.00 -3.83 -9.05
CA GLY A 114 -11.41 -4.07 -9.40
C GLY A 114 -12.22 -2.80 -9.61
N VAL A 115 -12.00 -1.79 -8.77
CA VAL A 115 -12.61 -0.46 -8.96
C VAL A 115 -12.16 0.18 -10.27
N LEU A 116 -10.87 0.09 -10.61
CA LEU A 116 -10.36 0.63 -11.87
C LEU A 116 -10.90 -0.12 -13.08
N GLU A 117 -11.07 -1.45 -12.99
CA GLU A 117 -11.76 -2.23 -14.04
C GLU A 117 -13.22 -1.77 -14.23
N THR A 118 -13.95 -1.59 -13.13
CA THR A 118 -15.34 -1.10 -13.15
C THR A 118 -15.44 0.31 -13.77
N ALA A 119 -14.44 1.15 -13.54
CA ALA A 119 -14.32 2.48 -14.15
C ALA A 119 -13.84 2.43 -15.62
N GLY A 120 -13.49 1.26 -16.17
CA GLY A 120 -12.94 1.13 -17.53
C GLY A 120 -11.48 1.56 -17.66
N LEU A 121 -10.73 1.60 -16.55
CA LEU A 121 -9.35 2.08 -16.46
C LEU A 121 -8.37 0.90 -16.24
N ILE A 122 -8.26 0.02 -17.23
CA ILE A 122 -7.49 -1.21 -17.09
C ILE A 122 -5.98 -0.96 -17.21
N GLU A 123 -5.58 -0.17 -18.21
CA GLU A 123 -4.18 0.15 -18.51
C GLU A 123 -4.04 1.58 -19.04
N GLY A 124 -2.80 2.10 -19.08
CA GLY A 124 -2.47 3.37 -19.73
C GLY A 124 -2.26 4.55 -18.78
N GLU A 125 -2.03 5.73 -19.40
CA GLU A 125 -1.69 6.97 -18.67
C GLU A 125 -2.81 7.44 -17.74
N ASP A 126 -4.06 7.23 -18.10
CA ASP A 126 -5.21 7.61 -17.28
C ASP A 126 -5.26 6.80 -15.98
N ARG A 127 -4.97 5.49 -16.03
CA ARG A 127 -4.87 4.65 -14.85
C ARG A 127 -3.82 5.18 -13.88
N ASP A 128 -2.62 5.50 -14.38
CA ASP A 128 -1.53 6.01 -13.55
C ASP A 128 -1.85 7.41 -12.99
N ALA A 129 -2.54 8.25 -13.77
CA ALA A 129 -3.00 9.56 -13.32
C ALA A 129 -4.05 9.44 -12.20
N VAL A 130 -5.00 8.51 -12.33
CA VAL A 130 -5.98 8.20 -11.29
C VAL A 130 -5.29 7.72 -10.00
N LEU A 131 -4.34 6.80 -10.10
CA LEU A 131 -3.59 6.30 -8.95
C LEU A 131 -2.83 7.43 -8.23
N ARG A 132 -2.16 8.31 -8.97
CA ARG A 132 -1.51 9.51 -8.40
C ARG A 132 -2.51 10.49 -7.76
N THR A 133 -3.73 10.51 -8.25
CA THR A 133 -4.80 11.36 -7.70
C THR A 133 -5.35 10.78 -6.40
N ILE A 134 -5.56 9.47 -6.34
CA ILE A 134 -5.98 8.73 -5.15
C ILE A 134 -4.96 8.90 -4.01
N ASP A 135 -3.66 8.88 -4.30
CA ASP A 135 -2.59 9.08 -3.30
C ASP A 135 -2.64 10.45 -2.59
N LYS A 136 -3.43 11.38 -3.11
CA LYS A 136 -3.65 12.69 -2.47
C LYS A 136 -4.86 12.70 -1.53
N PHE A 137 -5.61 11.59 -1.40
CA PHE A 137 -6.87 11.52 -0.65
C PHE A 137 -6.74 12.06 0.78
N ASP A 138 -5.71 11.66 1.52
CA ASP A 138 -5.46 12.11 2.90
C ASP A 138 -5.29 13.64 3.01
N LYS A 139 -4.84 14.28 1.93
CA LYS A 139 -4.54 15.73 1.92
C LYS A 139 -5.71 16.59 1.46
N ILE A 140 -6.50 16.09 0.51
CA ILE A 140 -7.52 16.90 -0.16
C ILE A 140 -8.94 16.35 0.01
N GLY A 141 -9.10 15.18 0.62
CA GLY A 141 -10.39 14.51 0.84
C GLY A 141 -11.08 14.05 -0.44
N ALA A 142 -12.25 13.41 -0.28
CA ALA A 142 -13.03 12.86 -1.39
C ALA A 142 -13.44 13.92 -2.43
N ALA A 143 -13.87 15.09 -1.97
CA ALA A 143 -14.29 16.17 -2.87
C ALA A 143 -13.12 16.67 -3.75
N GLY A 144 -11.94 16.88 -3.15
CA GLY A 144 -10.76 17.30 -3.90
C GLY A 144 -10.23 16.23 -4.86
N VAL A 145 -10.34 14.96 -4.50
CA VAL A 145 -10.03 13.86 -5.42
C VAL A 145 -11.03 13.83 -6.57
N GLN A 146 -12.33 13.96 -6.30
CA GLN A 146 -13.36 13.98 -7.33
C GLN A 146 -13.13 15.11 -8.35
N GLU A 147 -12.76 16.32 -7.90
CA GLU A 147 -12.41 17.43 -8.79
C GLU A 147 -11.21 17.09 -9.68
N LEU A 148 -10.15 16.49 -9.10
CA LEU A 148 -8.94 16.12 -9.85
C LEU A 148 -9.13 14.89 -10.75
N LEU A 149 -10.05 14.00 -10.45
CA LEU A 149 -10.45 12.92 -11.37
C LEU A 149 -11.18 13.50 -12.59
N GLY A 150 -11.96 14.58 -12.42
CA GLY A 150 -12.66 15.28 -13.47
C GLY A 150 -11.81 16.36 -14.15
N LYS A 151 -12.29 17.60 -14.11
CA LYS A 151 -11.69 18.73 -14.84
C LYS A 151 -10.44 19.30 -14.18
N GLY A 152 -10.30 19.16 -12.86
CA GLY A 152 -9.24 19.78 -12.08
C GLY A 152 -9.78 20.76 -11.04
N ARG A 153 -8.85 21.41 -10.29
CA ARG A 153 -9.18 22.33 -9.20
C ARG A 153 -8.13 23.41 -9.00
N LEU A 154 -8.49 24.45 -8.28
CA LEU A 154 -7.50 25.40 -7.74
C LEU A 154 -6.83 24.79 -6.51
N ASP A 155 -5.50 24.95 -6.38
CA ASP A 155 -4.78 24.61 -5.17
C ASP A 155 -4.86 25.74 -4.12
N ALA A 156 -4.23 25.52 -2.96
CA ALA A 156 -4.20 26.50 -1.87
C ALA A 156 -3.48 27.82 -2.24
N SER A 157 -2.67 27.82 -3.29
CA SER A 157 -1.97 29.03 -3.80
C SER A 157 -2.78 29.78 -4.85
N GLY A 158 -3.93 29.23 -5.27
CA GLY A 158 -4.75 29.77 -6.36
C GLY A 158 -4.30 29.34 -7.75
N ALA A 159 -3.30 28.45 -7.86
CA ALA A 159 -2.91 27.86 -9.13
C ALA A 159 -3.88 26.75 -9.55
N TYR A 160 -4.24 26.74 -10.85
CA TYR A 160 -5.11 25.68 -11.36
C TYR A 160 -4.30 24.41 -11.64
N ILE A 161 -4.81 23.28 -11.12
CA ILE A 161 -4.27 21.95 -11.36
C ILE A 161 -5.23 21.23 -12.30
N ASP A 162 -4.75 20.83 -13.47
CA ASP A 162 -5.53 20.06 -14.43
C ASP A 162 -5.89 18.69 -13.84
N GLY A 163 -7.12 18.27 -14.10
CA GLY A 163 -7.62 16.94 -13.72
C GLY A 163 -7.26 15.87 -14.74
N VAL A 164 -7.63 14.63 -14.41
CA VAL A 164 -7.45 13.47 -15.30
C VAL A 164 -8.41 13.53 -16.50
N GLY A 165 -9.55 14.20 -16.36
CA GLY A 165 -10.54 14.33 -17.42
C GLY A 165 -11.54 13.17 -17.50
N LEU A 166 -11.70 12.39 -16.44
CA LEU A 166 -12.68 11.30 -16.40
C LEU A 166 -14.11 11.83 -16.48
N SER A 167 -15.00 11.05 -17.10
CA SER A 167 -16.44 11.27 -17.00
C SER A 167 -16.94 11.02 -15.56
N ALA A 168 -18.13 11.50 -15.24
CA ALA A 168 -18.76 11.26 -13.95
C ALA A 168 -18.93 9.76 -13.66
N ASP A 169 -19.31 8.98 -14.67
CA ASP A 169 -19.51 7.52 -14.55
C ASP A 169 -18.20 6.78 -14.28
N GLN A 170 -17.08 7.23 -14.84
CA GLN A 170 -15.77 6.67 -14.58
C GLN A 170 -15.21 7.05 -13.19
N ALA A 171 -15.47 8.27 -12.74
CA ALA A 171 -15.02 8.75 -11.45
C ALA A 171 -15.83 8.15 -10.28
N ALA A 172 -17.12 7.84 -10.49
CA ALA A 172 -18.03 7.39 -9.44
C ALA A 172 -17.54 6.14 -8.68
N PRO A 173 -17.07 5.04 -9.32
CA PRO A 173 -16.56 3.87 -8.59
C PRO A 173 -15.32 4.20 -7.75
N VAL A 174 -14.45 5.08 -8.24
CA VAL A 174 -13.22 5.51 -7.53
C VAL A 174 -13.58 6.29 -6.27
N VAL A 175 -14.53 7.22 -6.36
CA VAL A 175 -15.01 7.99 -5.20
C VAL A 175 -15.74 7.10 -4.22
N ALA A 176 -16.59 6.18 -4.70
CA ALA A 176 -17.29 5.20 -3.87
C ALA A 176 -16.31 4.33 -3.08
N PHE A 177 -15.22 3.88 -3.70
CA PHE A 177 -14.15 3.16 -3.03
C PHE A 177 -13.51 3.98 -1.90
N LEU A 178 -13.10 5.21 -2.18
CA LEU A 178 -12.44 6.08 -1.19
C LEU A 178 -13.34 6.46 -0.01
N THR A 179 -14.65 6.44 -0.21
CA THR A 179 -15.66 6.75 0.82
C THR A 179 -16.36 5.50 1.38
N SER A 180 -15.83 4.31 1.11
CA SER A 180 -16.47 3.04 1.49
C SER A 180 -16.29 2.67 2.96
N LYS A 181 -15.48 3.40 3.74
CA LYS A 181 -15.34 3.16 5.19
C LYS A 181 -16.71 3.26 5.86
N GLY A 182 -17.14 2.14 6.46
CA GLY A 182 -18.40 2.01 7.17
C GLY A 182 -18.23 2.17 8.68
N ALA A 183 -19.31 1.89 9.43
CA ALA A 183 -19.29 1.94 10.88
C ALA A 183 -18.47 0.80 11.53
N ASP A 184 -18.25 -0.27 10.79
CA ASP A 184 -17.46 -1.43 11.17
C ASP A 184 -16.84 -2.10 9.92
N GLY A 185 -15.97 -3.09 10.14
CA GLY A 185 -15.30 -3.81 9.05
C GLY A 185 -16.28 -4.51 8.10
N GLY A 186 -17.37 -5.07 8.62
CA GLY A 186 -18.40 -5.70 7.79
C GLY A 186 -19.16 -4.69 6.92
N ALA A 187 -19.47 -3.51 7.44
CA ALA A 187 -20.08 -2.43 6.66
C ALA A 187 -19.11 -1.94 5.58
N THR A 188 -17.83 -1.78 5.93
CA THR A 188 -16.76 -1.41 4.98
C THR A 188 -16.65 -2.42 3.85
N LEU A 189 -16.62 -3.72 4.14
CA LEU A 189 -16.56 -4.78 3.12
C LEU A 189 -17.78 -4.79 2.20
N ARG A 190 -18.99 -4.55 2.73
CA ARG A 190 -20.20 -4.41 1.89
C ARG A 190 -20.10 -3.23 0.94
N ASN A 191 -19.71 -2.06 1.43
CA ASN A 191 -19.55 -0.86 0.62
C ASN A 191 -18.47 -1.04 -0.47
N LEU A 192 -17.36 -1.70 -0.12
CA LEU A 192 -16.30 -2.06 -1.08
C LEU A 192 -16.83 -3.00 -2.16
N ARG A 193 -17.65 -4.00 -1.79
CA ARG A 193 -18.27 -4.93 -2.74
C ARG A 193 -19.17 -4.21 -3.74
N ASP A 194 -19.91 -3.21 -3.29
CA ASP A 194 -20.75 -2.39 -4.19
C ASP A 194 -19.87 -1.54 -5.15
N ALA A 195 -18.75 -1.01 -4.67
CA ALA A 195 -17.84 -0.19 -5.50
C ALA A 195 -17.11 -0.99 -6.59
N ILE A 196 -16.77 -2.26 -6.36
CA ILE A 196 -16.08 -3.12 -7.34
C ILE A 196 -17.02 -3.78 -8.35
N GLY A 197 -18.34 -3.77 -8.10
CA GLY A 197 -19.33 -4.41 -8.97
C GLY A 197 -19.06 -5.90 -9.20
N ALA A 198 -18.96 -6.32 -10.47
CA ALA A 198 -18.72 -7.71 -10.87
C ALA A 198 -17.24 -8.05 -11.13
N SER A 199 -16.30 -7.20 -10.78
CA SER A 199 -14.87 -7.45 -11.01
C SER A 199 -14.39 -8.70 -10.25
N ALA A 200 -13.88 -9.69 -10.97
CA ALA A 200 -13.39 -10.93 -10.38
C ALA A 200 -12.18 -10.70 -9.46
N ILE A 201 -11.23 -9.84 -9.87
CA ILE A 201 -10.07 -9.52 -9.05
C ILE A 201 -10.47 -8.71 -7.80
N GLY A 202 -11.46 -7.83 -7.91
CA GLY A 202 -12.00 -7.10 -6.78
C GLY A 202 -12.66 -8.03 -5.77
N LEU A 203 -13.49 -8.98 -6.23
CA LEU A 203 -14.12 -10.00 -5.39
C LEU A 203 -13.11 -10.91 -4.69
N GLU A 204 -12.01 -11.29 -5.36
CA GLU A 204 -10.89 -12.01 -4.75
C GLU A 204 -10.28 -11.21 -3.60
N GLY A 205 -10.02 -9.91 -3.81
CA GLY A 205 -9.50 -9.02 -2.78
C GLY A 205 -10.42 -8.88 -1.56
N ILE A 206 -11.74 -8.85 -1.77
CA ILE A 206 -12.74 -8.86 -0.69
C ILE A 206 -12.64 -10.16 0.11
N ALA A 207 -12.62 -11.32 -0.57
CA ALA A 207 -12.55 -12.63 0.09
C ALA A 207 -11.25 -12.79 0.92
N GLU A 208 -10.14 -12.23 0.43
CA GLU A 208 -8.88 -12.19 1.19
C GLU A 208 -9.01 -11.33 2.46
N LEU A 209 -9.62 -10.13 2.39
CA LEU A 209 -9.84 -9.29 3.57
C LEU A 209 -10.83 -9.92 4.56
N GLU A 210 -11.90 -10.60 4.08
CA GLU A 210 -12.81 -11.35 4.93
C GLU A 210 -12.07 -12.44 5.71
N THR A 211 -11.21 -13.21 5.01
CA THR A 211 -10.38 -14.24 5.65
C THR A 211 -9.41 -13.65 6.68
N MET A 212 -8.76 -12.53 6.37
CA MET A 212 -7.86 -11.85 7.31
C MET A 212 -8.62 -11.35 8.55
N ALA A 213 -9.82 -10.75 8.38
CA ALA A 213 -10.65 -10.28 9.49
C ALA A 213 -11.06 -11.43 10.43
N ASP A 214 -11.42 -12.58 9.88
CA ASP A 214 -11.74 -13.79 10.66
C ASP A 214 -10.51 -14.27 11.44
N LEU A 215 -9.31 -14.27 10.82
CA LEU A 215 -8.07 -14.66 11.45
C LEU A 215 -7.66 -13.70 12.57
N PHE A 216 -7.80 -12.39 12.38
CA PHE A 216 -7.54 -11.39 13.42
C PHE A 216 -8.46 -11.63 14.62
N THR A 217 -9.77 -11.78 14.39
CA THR A 217 -10.74 -12.05 15.43
C THR A 217 -10.44 -13.33 16.19
N ALA A 218 -10.14 -14.42 15.47
CA ALA A 218 -9.80 -15.71 16.07
C ALA A 218 -8.50 -15.65 16.89
N SER A 219 -7.59 -14.74 16.54
CA SER A 219 -6.32 -14.52 17.25
C SER A 219 -6.41 -13.47 18.37
N GLY A 220 -7.59 -12.88 18.59
CA GLY A 220 -7.85 -11.95 19.70
C GLY A 220 -7.52 -10.49 19.41
N TYR A 221 -7.31 -10.12 18.13
CA TYR A 221 -7.16 -8.72 17.74
C TYR A 221 -8.54 -8.09 17.49
N GLY A 222 -8.79 -6.96 18.11
CA GLY A 222 -10.00 -6.18 17.92
C GLY A 222 -9.83 -5.06 16.88
N PRO A 223 -10.95 -4.42 16.49
CA PRO A 223 -10.93 -3.32 15.52
C PRO A 223 -10.19 -2.08 16.02
N GLU A 224 -9.94 -1.98 17.33
CA GLU A 224 -9.10 -0.95 17.94
C GLU A 224 -7.60 -1.15 17.75
N GLN A 225 -7.18 -2.33 17.25
CA GLN A 225 -5.81 -2.66 16.94
C GLN A 225 -5.57 -2.80 15.44
N ILE A 226 -6.50 -3.51 14.75
CA ILE A 226 -6.41 -3.79 13.31
C ILE A 226 -7.79 -3.56 12.69
N GLU A 227 -7.88 -2.62 11.74
CA GLU A 227 -9.14 -2.34 11.02
C GLU A 227 -8.97 -2.40 9.50
N ILE A 228 -10.05 -2.73 8.80
CA ILE A 228 -10.12 -2.63 7.34
C ILE A 228 -10.39 -1.17 6.98
N ASP A 229 -9.44 -0.54 6.28
CA ASP A 229 -9.51 0.86 5.90
C ASP A 229 -9.17 1.07 4.41
N PRO A 230 -10.14 1.44 3.58
CA PRO A 230 -9.93 1.70 2.15
C PRO A 230 -8.97 2.85 1.83
N SER A 231 -8.69 3.73 2.79
CA SER A 231 -7.76 4.84 2.61
C SER A 231 -6.30 4.40 2.50
N VAL A 232 -5.97 3.17 2.90
CA VAL A 232 -4.62 2.60 2.72
C VAL A 232 -4.41 2.25 1.25
N VAL A 233 -3.90 3.21 0.49
CA VAL A 233 -3.67 3.08 -0.97
C VAL A 233 -2.20 3.18 -1.38
N ARG A 234 -1.28 3.14 -0.41
CA ARG A 234 0.17 3.28 -0.63
C ARG A 234 0.78 2.11 -1.41
N GLY A 235 1.98 2.34 -1.97
CA GLY A 235 2.70 1.30 -2.71
C GLY A 235 2.06 0.92 -4.03
N LEU A 236 1.39 1.85 -4.69
CA LEU A 236 0.53 1.65 -5.87
C LEU A 236 1.18 0.90 -7.04
N GLY A 237 2.49 0.96 -7.21
CA GLY A 237 3.22 0.24 -8.27
C GLY A 237 3.99 -0.99 -7.79
N TYR A 238 3.87 -1.37 -6.51
CA TYR A 238 4.72 -2.39 -5.89
C TYR A 238 3.92 -3.57 -5.32
N TYR A 239 2.87 -3.30 -4.54
CA TYR A 239 2.05 -4.33 -3.91
C TYR A 239 1.00 -4.90 -4.87
N THR A 240 0.72 -6.20 -4.74
CA THR A 240 -0.22 -6.94 -5.60
C THR A 240 -1.42 -7.53 -4.85
N GLY A 241 -1.37 -7.58 -3.53
CA GLY A 241 -2.39 -8.16 -2.64
C GLY A 241 -2.67 -7.26 -1.43
N PRO A 242 -2.79 -7.83 -0.22
CA PRO A 242 -2.99 -7.08 1.00
C PRO A 242 -1.91 -6.04 1.23
N VAL A 243 -2.32 -4.87 1.73
CA VAL A 243 -1.45 -3.76 2.13
C VAL A 243 -1.88 -3.27 3.49
N PHE A 244 -0.93 -2.92 4.33
CA PHE A 244 -1.24 -2.41 5.66
C PHE A 244 -0.18 -1.42 6.14
N GLU A 245 -0.59 -0.53 7.01
CA GLU A 245 0.29 0.44 7.68
C GLU A 245 -0.18 0.66 9.11
N ALA A 246 0.74 1.01 9.98
CA ALA A 246 0.42 1.43 11.33
C ALA A 246 0.43 2.95 11.43
N GLU A 247 -0.58 3.51 12.05
CA GLU A 247 -0.68 4.91 12.43
C GLU A 247 -0.58 5.04 13.95
N LEU A 248 0.22 6.00 14.42
CA LEU A 248 0.23 6.39 15.83
C LEU A 248 -0.87 7.44 16.05
N THR A 249 -1.67 7.26 17.11
CA THR A 249 -2.88 8.07 17.37
C THR A 249 -2.68 9.17 18.39
N PHE A 250 -1.45 9.39 18.86
CA PHE A 250 -1.05 10.45 19.80
C PHE A 250 -0.18 11.53 19.18
#